data_88b2b86b42215dcbeda581d07b307cb7
#
_entry.id   88b2b86b42215dcbeda581d07b307cb7
#
_cell.length_a   1.000
_cell.length_b   1.000
_cell.length_c   1.000
_cell.angle_alpha   90.00
_cell.angle_beta   90.00
_cell.angle_gamma   90.00
#
_symmetry.space_group_name_H-M   'P 1'
#
loop_
_entity.id
_entity.type
_entity.pdbx_description
1 polymer ?
#
loop_
_entity_poly.entity_id
_entity_poly.type
_entity_poly.pdbx_seq_one_letter_code
_entity_poly.pdbx_strand_id
1 'polypeptide(L)'
;LFGLIPLGLFLFYQRVPYSRASKRDRWSVHVMNVSIIVLAAGMSLLFGFWNYVWIQLTIIAVTGTLGVWLFYVQHQFEDTYWRSGEEWDYTNSAMQGSSFYKLPKVLQWFSGNIGYHHIHHLSARIPNYSLEQCHNAEPYFQQVPELTLRGSLKSLRLRLWDEDSQKLVGYDHLKKVKQAA
;
A
#
# COMPACT_ATOMS: atom_id res chain seq x y z
N LEU A 1 -3.59 -1.25 -13.84
CA LEU A 1 -3.37 -0.76 -12.48
C LEU A 1 -2.00 -1.16 -11.95
N PHE A 2 -1.71 -2.45 -11.80
CA PHE A 2 -0.51 -2.98 -11.13
C PHE A 2 0.79 -2.96 -11.98
N GLY A 3 0.73 -2.68 -13.26
CA GLY A 3 1.89 -2.61 -14.15
C GLY A 3 2.37 -1.17 -14.39
N LEU A 4 1.59 -0.37 -15.09
CA LEU A 4 2.01 0.97 -15.53
C LEU A 4 1.97 2.02 -14.41
N ILE A 5 1.01 1.93 -13.48
CA ILE A 5 0.90 2.91 -12.38
C ILE A 5 2.14 2.91 -11.48
N PRO A 6 2.68 1.76 -11.01
CA PRO A 6 3.92 1.75 -10.25
C PRO A 6 5.09 2.40 -10.99
N LEU A 7 5.25 2.13 -12.27
CA LEU A 7 6.31 2.75 -13.08
C LEU A 7 6.13 4.28 -13.13
N GLY A 8 4.92 4.76 -13.40
CA GLY A 8 4.61 6.19 -13.41
C GLY A 8 4.85 6.86 -12.06
N LEU A 9 4.42 6.23 -10.97
CA LEU A 9 4.61 6.73 -9.61
C LEU A 9 6.10 6.83 -9.23
N PHE A 10 6.85 5.74 -9.37
CA PHE A 10 8.22 5.66 -8.86
C PHE A 10 9.24 6.35 -9.76
N LEU A 11 9.04 6.37 -11.07
CA LEU A 11 9.97 7.00 -12.01
C LEU A 11 9.73 8.51 -12.19
N PHE A 12 8.49 8.98 -11.98
CA PHE A 12 8.14 10.37 -12.29
C PHE A 12 7.48 11.09 -11.12
N TYR A 13 6.32 10.65 -10.65
CA TYR A 13 5.52 11.41 -9.67
C TYR A 13 6.26 11.68 -8.37
N GLN A 14 6.90 10.67 -7.79
CA GLN A 14 7.64 10.79 -6.54
C GLN A 14 9.03 11.42 -6.69
N ARG A 15 9.42 11.79 -7.91
CA ARG A 15 10.68 12.50 -8.18
C ARG A 15 10.55 14.02 -8.07
N VAL A 16 9.33 14.53 -7.89
CA VAL A 16 9.05 15.96 -7.79
C VAL A 16 8.53 16.27 -6.39
N PRO A 17 9.12 17.25 -5.67
CA PRO A 17 8.59 17.65 -4.38
C PRO A 17 7.23 18.31 -4.55
N TYR A 18 6.26 17.99 -3.67
CA TYR A 18 4.95 18.62 -3.72
C TYR A 18 5.02 20.12 -3.38
N SER A 19 4.04 20.91 -3.86
CA SER A 19 4.10 22.38 -3.83
C SER A 19 4.24 22.99 -2.43
N ARG A 20 3.64 22.35 -1.40
CA ARG A 20 3.68 22.80 0.01
C ARG A 20 4.78 22.13 0.83
N ALA A 21 5.72 21.41 0.20
CA ALA A 21 6.82 20.75 0.89
C ALA A 21 7.72 21.76 1.61
N SER A 22 8.21 21.41 2.79
CA SER A 22 9.20 22.19 3.52
C SER A 22 10.51 22.28 2.71
N LYS A 23 11.37 23.25 3.05
CA LYS A 23 12.70 23.36 2.42
C LYS A 23 13.52 22.08 2.60
N ARG A 24 13.42 21.44 3.78
CA ARG A 24 14.11 20.18 4.09
C ARG A 24 13.63 19.05 3.19
N ASP A 25 12.32 18.93 3.01
CA ASP A 25 11.72 17.86 2.18
C ASP A 25 12.09 18.05 0.71
N ARG A 26 12.04 19.28 0.19
CA ARG A 26 12.47 19.58 -1.18
C ARG A 26 13.94 19.22 -1.39
N TRP A 27 14.79 19.61 -0.47
CA TRP A 27 16.21 19.28 -0.52
C TRP A 27 16.44 17.77 -0.50
N SER A 28 15.74 17.04 0.37
CA SER A 28 15.79 15.58 0.45
C SER A 28 15.44 14.92 -0.90
N VAL A 29 14.38 15.37 -1.58
CA VAL A 29 13.99 14.86 -2.90
C VAL A 29 15.08 15.13 -3.94
N HIS A 30 15.66 16.35 -3.97
CA HIS A 30 16.74 16.68 -4.91
C HIS A 30 18.00 15.86 -4.66
N VAL A 31 18.42 15.71 -3.39
CA VAL A 31 19.56 14.86 -3.01
C VAL A 31 19.33 13.42 -3.45
N MET A 32 18.14 12.88 -3.18
CA MET A 32 17.77 11.53 -3.63
C MET A 32 17.85 11.39 -5.15
N ASN A 33 17.31 12.36 -5.92
CA ASN A 33 17.34 12.31 -7.38
C ASN A 33 18.76 12.33 -7.92
N VAL A 34 19.62 13.21 -7.38
CA VAL A 34 21.03 13.27 -7.76
C VAL A 34 21.74 11.96 -7.42
N SER A 35 21.50 11.41 -6.25
CA SER A 35 22.09 10.11 -5.82
C SER A 35 21.68 8.97 -6.77
N ILE A 36 20.41 8.93 -7.18
CA ILE A 36 19.91 7.93 -8.14
C ILE A 36 20.61 8.11 -9.51
N ILE A 37 20.77 9.34 -10.00
CA ILE A 37 21.45 9.60 -11.27
C ILE A 37 22.92 9.17 -11.19
N VAL A 38 23.62 9.53 -10.13
CA VAL A 38 25.02 9.13 -9.93
C VAL A 38 25.17 7.62 -9.87
N LEU A 39 24.28 6.94 -9.10
CA LEU A 39 24.27 5.48 -9.03
C LEU A 39 23.98 4.85 -10.39
N ALA A 40 22.96 5.35 -11.11
CA ALA A 40 22.60 4.83 -12.42
C ALA A 40 23.74 5.01 -13.44
N ALA A 41 24.40 6.15 -13.43
CA ALA A 41 25.58 6.39 -14.28
C ALA A 41 26.73 5.43 -13.94
N GLY A 42 27.08 5.28 -12.65
CA GLY A 42 28.13 4.35 -12.19
C GLY A 42 27.82 2.90 -12.56
N MET A 43 26.61 2.44 -12.32
CA MET A 43 26.18 1.08 -12.67
C MET A 43 26.15 0.86 -14.19
N SER A 44 25.76 1.87 -14.97
CA SER A 44 25.78 1.82 -16.43
C SER A 44 27.20 1.72 -16.98
N LEU A 45 28.16 2.38 -16.35
CA LEU A 45 29.58 2.28 -16.73
C LEU A 45 30.17 0.90 -16.42
N LEU A 46 29.75 0.28 -15.28
CA LEU A 46 30.26 -1.03 -14.85
C LEU A 46 29.64 -2.18 -15.64
N PHE A 47 28.35 -2.15 -15.90
CA PHE A 47 27.58 -3.29 -16.45
C PHE A 47 27.06 -3.05 -17.89
N GLY A 48 27.24 -1.85 -18.41
CA GLY A 48 26.66 -1.40 -19.67
C GLY A 48 25.26 -0.81 -19.49
N PHE A 49 24.99 0.28 -20.20
CA PHE A 49 23.76 1.07 -20.09
C PHE A 49 22.48 0.24 -20.27
N TRP A 50 22.36 -0.52 -21.36
CA TRP A 50 21.16 -1.31 -21.64
C TRP A 50 20.94 -2.46 -20.68
N ASN A 51 22.00 -3.12 -20.22
CA ASN A 51 21.88 -4.17 -19.19
C ASN A 51 21.35 -3.59 -17.88
N TYR A 52 21.90 -2.46 -17.44
CA TYR A 52 21.42 -1.76 -16.26
C TYR A 52 19.94 -1.34 -16.40
N VAL A 53 19.56 -0.73 -17.53
CA VAL A 53 18.19 -0.27 -17.77
C VAL A 53 17.20 -1.44 -17.69
N TRP A 54 17.46 -2.54 -18.39
CA TRP A 54 16.55 -3.69 -18.37
C TRP A 54 16.42 -4.34 -17.00
N ILE A 55 17.53 -4.52 -16.29
CA ILE A 55 17.53 -5.06 -14.92
C ILE A 55 16.72 -4.12 -14.01
N GLN A 56 17.00 -2.83 -14.05
CA GLN A 56 16.35 -1.85 -13.17
C GLN A 56 14.85 -1.73 -13.45
N LEU A 57 14.44 -1.70 -14.71
CA LEU A 57 13.02 -1.67 -15.09
C LEU A 57 12.29 -2.93 -14.62
N THR A 58 12.93 -4.10 -14.74
CA THR A 58 12.36 -5.36 -14.26
C THR A 58 12.19 -5.33 -12.73
N ILE A 59 13.20 -4.88 -11.99
CA ILE A 59 13.12 -4.75 -10.53
C ILE A 59 11.99 -3.79 -10.15
N ILE A 60 11.91 -2.60 -10.74
CA ILE A 60 10.86 -1.62 -10.43
C ILE A 60 9.47 -2.16 -10.79
N ALA A 61 9.33 -2.84 -11.93
CA ALA A 61 8.05 -3.40 -12.35
C ALA A 61 7.56 -4.47 -11.35
N VAL A 62 8.43 -5.38 -10.93
CA VAL A 62 8.09 -6.45 -9.98
C VAL A 62 7.82 -5.88 -8.58
N THR A 63 8.78 -5.15 -8.02
CA THR A 63 8.66 -4.61 -6.65
C THR A 63 7.54 -3.57 -6.54
N GLY A 64 7.39 -2.71 -7.54
CA GLY A 64 6.32 -1.73 -7.59
C GLY A 64 4.93 -2.38 -7.71
N THR A 65 4.81 -3.42 -8.53
CA THR A 65 3.55 -4.20 -8.63
C THR A 65 3.19 -4.85 -7.30
N LEU A 66 4.15 -5.50 -6.65
CA LEU A 66 3.94 -6.12 -5.34
C LEU A 66 3.61 -5.08 -4.26
N GLY A 67 4.31 -3.95 -4.24
CA GLY A 67 4.05 -2.86 -3.30
C GLY A 67 2.65 -2.26 -3.46
N VAL A 68 2.23 -1.97 -4.70
CA VAL A 68 0.88 -1.48 -4.99
C VAL A 68 -0.17 -2.54 -4.68
N TRP A 69 0.10 -3.82 -4.94
CA TRP A 69 -0.78 -4.92 -4.53
C TRP A 69 -0.99 -4.95 -3.02
N LEU A 70 0.11 -4.97 -2.25
CA LEU A 70 0.05 -4.97 -0.78
C LEU A 70 -0.74 -3.77 -0.25
N PHE A 71 -0.46 -2.57 -0.75
CA PHE A 71 -1.21 -1.37 -0.37
C PHE A 71 -2.69 -1.50 -0.70
N TYR A 72 -3.01 -1.92 -1.93
CA TYR A 72 -4.38 -2.01 -2.41
C TYR A 72 -5.23 -2.98 -1.61
N VAL A 73 -4.77 -4.23 -1.43
CA VAL A 73 -5.59 -5.26 -0.77
C VAL A 73 -5.81 -4.99 0.72
N GLN A 74 -4.88 -4.32 1.36
CA GLN A 74 -4.98 -3.99 2.78
C GLN A 74 -5.96 -2.86 3.10
N HIS A 75 -6.43 -2.12 2.07
CA HIS A 75 -7.48 -1.09 2.20
C HIS A 75 -8.75 -1.42 1.44
N GLN A 76 -8.71 -2.39 0.54
CA GLN A 76 -9.81 -2.74 -0.36
C GLN A 76 -10.42 -4.09 0.04
N PHE A 77 -11.14 -4.13 1.15
CA PHE A 77 -11.86 -5.31 1.64
C PHE A 77 -13.29 -4.94 2.02
N GLU A 78 -14.19 -5.93 2.10
CA GLU A 78 -15.64 -5.73 2.16
C GLU A 78 -16.08 -4.86 3.34
N ASP A 79 -15.58 -5.15 4.55
CA ASP A 79 -15.96 -4.50 5.80
C ASP A 79 -15.00 -3.37 6.19
N THR A 80 -14.37 -2.69 5.23
CA THR A 80 -13.45 -1.59 5.53
C THR A 80 -14.21 -0.42 6.17
N TYR A 81 -13.60 0.20 7.18
CA TYR A 81 -14.14 1.42 7.77
C TYR A 81 -13.95 2.60 6.81
N TRP A 82 -15.05 3.25 6.48
CA TRP A 82 -15.06 4.50 5.75
C TRP A 82 -16.11 5.44 6.34
N ARG A 83 -15.71 6.64 6.71
CA ARG A 83 -16.58 7.70 7.24
C ARG A 83 -16.07 9.04 6.76
N SER A 84 -16.96 10.02 6.67
CA SER A 84 -16.61 11.39 6.29
C SER A 84 -16.94 12.40 7.37
N GLY A 85 -16.28 13.56 7.32
CA GLY A 85 -16.58 14.67 8.21
C GLY A 85 -16.32 14.36 9.69
N GLU A 86 -17.28 14.72 10.53
CA GLU A 86 -17.19 14.61 11.99
C GLU A 86 -17.30 13.17 12.51
N GLU A 87 -17.78 12.23 11.68
CA GLU A 87 -17.89 10.82 12.05
C GLU A 87 -16.55 10.06 11.89
N TRP A 88 -15.54 10.68 11.30
CA TRP A 88 -14.26 10.06 11.10
C TRP A 88 -13.45 10.02 12.41
N ASP A 89 -12.97 8.85 12.77
CA ASP A 89 -12.11 8.61 13.93
C ASP A 89 -10.78 8.01 13.51
N TYR A 90 -9.68 8.56 14.02
CA TYR A 90 -8.33 8.13 13.68
C TYR A 90 -8.06 6.67 14.04
N THR A 91 -8.43 6.25 15.26
CA THR A 91 -8.17 4.91 15.76
C THR A 91 -8.97 3.87 15.01
N ASN A 92 -10.27 4.15 14.78
CA ASN A 92 -11.12 3.27 13.98
C ASN A 92 -10.66 3.20 12.53
N SER A 93 -10.21 4.32 11.95
CA SER A 93 -9.64 4.34 10.60
C SER A 93 -8.37 3.51 10.50
N ALA A 94 -7.50 3.55 11.50
CA ALA A 94 -6.30 2.72 11.54
C ALA A 94 -6.63 1.22 11.73
N MET A 95 -7.53 0.89 12.66
CA MET A 95 -7.82 -0.49 13.06
C MET A 95 -8.81 -1.20 12.12
N GLN A 96 -9.81 -0.50 11.59
CA GLN A 96 -10.88 -1.06 10.77
C GLN A 96 -10.82 -0.61 9.31
N GLY A 97 -10.10 0.46 9.00
CA GLY A 97 -9.85 0.94 7.64
C GLY A 97 -8.63 0.29 6.98
N SER A 98 -7.87 -0.50 7.75
CA SER A 98 -6.79 -1.33 7.23
C SER A 98 -6.84 -2.73 7.83
N SER A 99 -6.39 -3.74 7.07
CA SER A 99 -6.48 -5.13 7.48
C SER A 99 -5.14 -5.67 8.01
N PHE A 100 -5.22 -6.73 8.83
CA PHE A 100 -4.08 -7.62 9.06
C PHE A 100 -3.96 -8.59 7.89
N TYR A 101 -2.96 -8.39 7.03
CA TYR A 101 -2.69 -9.32 5.93
C TYR A 101 -1.85 -10.48 6.43
N LYS A 102 -2.51 -11.60 6.69
CA LYS A 102 -1.91 -12.82 7.25
C LYS A 102 -1.09 -13.54 6.20
N LEU A 103 0.14 -13.12 6.07
CA LEU A 103 1.13 -13.68 5.15
C LEU A 103 1.93 -14.80 5.83
N PRO A 104 2.44 -15.79 5.09
CA PRO A 104 3.48 -16.69 5.57
C PRO A 104 4.70 -15.90 6.08
N LYS A 105 5.39 -16.40 7.10
CA LYS A 105 6.52 -15.69 7.75
C LYS A 105 7.57 -15.18 6.78
N VAL A 106 7.89 -15.97 5.76
CA VAL A 106 8.83 -15.58 4.70
C VAL A 106 8.35 -14.33 3.95
N LEU A 107 7.06 -14.28 3.56
CA LEU A 107 6.50 -13.13 2.87
C LEU A 107 6.33 -11.92 3.81
N GLN A 108 6.03 -12.14 5.10
CA GLN A 108 6.05 -11.06 6.10
C GLN A 108 7.42 -10.42 6.18
N TRP A 109 8.49 -11.23 6.24
CA TRP A 109 9.86 -10.72 6.30
C TRP A 109 10.23 -9.94 5.04
N PHE A 110 9.98 -10.48 3.84
CA PHE A 110 10.27 -9.79 2.57
C PHE A 110 9.48 -8.51 2.38
N SER A 111 8.26 -8.43 2.92
CA SER A 111 7.43 -7.22 2.86
C SER A 111 7.71 -6.23 3.99
N GLY A 112 8.72 -6.47 4.84
CA GLY A 112 9.03 -5.66 6.01
C GLY A 112 7.91 -5.67 7.04
N ASN A 113 7.25 -6.82 7.23
CA ASN A 113 6.12 -7.01 8.15
C ASN A 113 4.91 -6.09 7.89
N ILE A 114 4.81 -5.51 6.69
CA ILE A 114 3.71 -4.59 6.36
C ILE A 114 2.33 -5.26 6.38
N GLY A 115 2.26 -6.57 6.51
CA GLY A 115 1.00 -7.27 6.77
C GLY A 115 0.31 -6.83 8.05
N TYR A 116 1.06 -6.35 9.05
CA TYR A 116 0.53 -5.72 10.28
C TYR A 116 0.18 -4.24 10.03
N HIS A 117 -0.59 -3.99 9.00
CA HIS A 117 -0.81 -2.65 8.44
C HIS A 117 -1.57 -1.70 9.35
N HIS A 118 -2.53 -2.21 10.12
CA HIS A 118 -3.27 -1.48 11.15
C HIS A 118 -2.33 -0.89 12.23
N ILE A 119 -1.28 -1.64 12.64
CA ILE A 119 -0.28 -1.12 13.58
C ILE A 119 0.55 -0.01 12.95
N HIS A 120 0.93 -0.17 11.66
CA HIS A 120 1.61 0.87 10.92
C HIS A 120 0.76 2.15 10.80
N HIS A 121 -0.56 2.01 10.59
CA HIS A 121 -1.49 3.14 10.57
C HIS A 121 -1.68 3.80 11.93
N LEU A 122 -1.71 3.02 13.02
CA LEU A 122 -1.75 3.59 14.38
C LEU A 122 -0.52 4.42 14.69
N SER A 123 0.66 3.99 14.26
CA SER A 123 1.88 4.78 14.43
C SER A 123 2.96 4.39 13.42
N ALA A 124 3.18 5.25 12.43
CA ALA A 124 4.27 5.10 11.47
C ALA A 124 5.69 5.19 12.10
N ARG A 125 5.78 5.47 13.41
CA ARG A 125 7.05 5.50 14.16
C ARG A 125 7.48 4.11 14.64
N ILE A 126 6.57 3.13 14.64
CA ILE A 126 6.89 1.76 15.01
C ILE A 126 7.70 1.13 13.86
N PRO A 127 8.94 0.70 14.11
CA PRO A 127 9.75 0.12 13.06
C PRO A 127 9.18 -1.25 12.64
N ASN A 128 9.44 -1.64 11.41
CA ASN A 128 8.88 -2.85 10.81
C ASN A 128 9.13 -4.13 11.60
N TYR A 129 10.30 -4.27 12.22
CA TYR A 129 10.65 -5.43 13.04
C TYR A 129 9.90 -5.51 14.38
N SER A 130 9.24 -4.44 14.81
CA SER A 130 8.42 -4.38 16.04
C SER A 130 6.92 -4.48 15.77
N LEU A 131 6.46 -4.48 14.50
CA LEU A 131 5.03 -4.50 14.17
C LEU A 131 4.33 -5.77 14.68
N GLU A 132 4.96 -6.95 14.52
CA GLU A 132 4.43 -8.22 15.02
C GLU A 132 4.33 -8.23 16.54
N GLN A 133 5.38 -7.76 17.23
CA GLN A 133 5.39 -7.66 18.68
C GLN A 133 4.28 -6.75 19.19
N CYS A 134 4.09 -5.58 18.56
CA CYS A 134 3.04 -4.65 18.92
C CYS A 134 1.64 -5.26 18.71
N HIS A 135 1.39 -5.93 17.58
CA HIS A 135 0.13 -6.62 17.31
C HIS A 135 -0.20 -7.68 18.40
N ASN A 136 0.82 -8.40 18.86
CA ASN A 136 0.66 -9.45 19.87
C ASN A 136 0.63 -8.93 21.31
N ALA A 137 0.97 -7.66 21.56
CA ALA A 137 1.07 -7.10 22.91
C ALA A 137 -0.28 -7.00 23.61
N GLU A 138 -1.35 -6.70 22.87
CA GLU A 138 -2.68 -6.48 23.44
C GLU A 138 -3.77 -7.14 22.59
N PRO A 139 -4.77 -7.78 23.20
CA PRO A 139 -5.90 -8.39 22.48
C PRO A 139 -6.66 -7.40 21.60
N TYR A 140 -6.69 -6.13 21.96
CA TYR A 140 -7.31 -5.06 21.19
C TYR A 140 -6.71 -4.94 19.77
N PHE A 141 -5.39 -5.05 19.63
CA PHE A 141 -4.70 -4.95 18.34
C PHE A 141 -4.94 -6.16 17.42
N GLN A 142 -5.49 -7.25 17.98
CA GLN A 142 -5.86 -8.46 17.23
C GLN A 142 -7.31 -8.43 16.72
N GLN A 143 -8.12 -7.45 17.18
CA GLN A 143 -9.52 -7.29 16.76
C GLN A 143 -9.62 -6.47 15.47
N VAL A 144 -8.99 -6.96 14.42
CA VAL A 144 -8.93 -6.29 13.11
C VAL A 144 -9.34 -7.27 12.01
N PRO A 145 -9.85 -6.77 10.87
CA PRO A 145 -10.15 -7.62 9.74
C PRO A 145 -8.90 -8.39 9.27
N GLU A 146 -8.97 -9.73 9.30
CA GLU A 146 -7.89 -10.58 8.78
C GLU A 146 -8.09 -10.83 7.28
N LEU A 147 -7.02 -10.65 6.52
CA LEU A 147 -7.00 -10.94 5.10
C LEU A 147 -5.95 -12.03 4.81
N THR A 148 -6.35 -13.07 4.10
CA THR A 148 -5.45 -14.14 3.64
C THR A 148 -5.03 -13.92 2.19
N LEU A 149 -3.96 -14.60 1.72
CA LEU A 149 -3.53 -14.55 0.32
C LEU A 149 -4.67 -14.86 -0.66
N ARG A 150 -5.46 -15.91 -0.39
CA ARG A 150 -6.60 -16.25 -1.25
C ARG A 150 -7.76 -15.26 -1.09
N GLY A 151 -8.03 -14.82 0.13
CA GLY A 151 -9.06 -13.83 0.44
C GLY A 151 -8.81 -12.50 -0.25
N SER A 152 -7.55 -12.07 -0.37
CA SER A 152 -7.17 -10.82 -1.00
C SER A 152 -7.54 -10.72 -2.48
N LEU A 153 -7.71 -11.85 -3.18
CA LEU A 153 -8.16 -11.84 -4.57
C LEU A 153 -9.59 -11.29 -4.74
N LYS A 154 -10.42 -11.34 -3.68
CA LYS A 154 -11.76 -10.72 -3.68
C LYS A 154 -11.68 -9.20 -3.84
N SER A 155 -10.63 -8.57 -3.33
CA SER A 155 -10.40 -7.12 -3.43
C SER A 155 -10.43 -6.62 -4.89
N LEU A 156 -10.05 -7.46 -5.85
CA LEU A 156 -10.12 -7.12 -7.28
C LEU A 156 -11.54 -6.87 -7.79
N ARG A 157 -12.55 -7.41 -7.11
CA ARG A 157 -13.97 -7.28 -7.49
C ARG A 157 -14.67 -6.13 -6.76
N LEU A 158 -14.14 -5.69 -5.62
CA LEU A 158 -14.71 -4.59 -4.84
C LEU A 158 -14.37 -3.26 -5.50
N ARG A 159 -15.40 -2.48 -5.88
CA ARG A 159 -15.23 -1.26 -6.69
C ARG A 159 -16.08 -0.08 -6.24
N LEU A 160 -17.14 -0.35 -5.51
CA LEU A 160 -18.16 0.62 -5.14
C LEU A 160 -18.34 0.59 -3.63
N TRP A 161 -18.61 1.74 -3.04
CA TRP A 161 -19.09 1.85 -1.68
C TRP A 161 -20.61 1.85 -1.71
N ASP A 162 -21.22 1.00 -0.93
CA ASP A 162 -22.66 0.93 -0.74
C ASP A 162 -23.02 1.63 0.58
N GLU A 163 -23.73 2.74 0.46
CA GLU A 163 -24.08 3.60 1.60
C GLU A 163 -25.08 2.93 2.55
N ASP A 164 -25.96 2.08 2.04
CA ASP A 164 -27.00 1.44 2.84
C ASP A 164 -26.40 0.32 3.71
N SER A 165 -25.57 -0.53 3.12
CA SER A 165 -24.92 -1.63 3.86
C SER A 165 -23.59 -1.23 4.52
N GLN A 166 -23.06 -0.04 4.21
CA GLN A 166 -21.78 0.48 4.68
C GLN A 166 -20.61 -0.50 4.38
N LYS A 167 -20.57 -1.01 3.13
CA LYS A 167 -19.60 -1.99 2.68
C LYS A 167 -19.07 -1.70 1.28
N LEU A 168 -17.85 -2.19 1.00
CA LEU A 168 -17.35 -2.25 -0.36
C LEU A 168 -17.99 -3.42 -1.11
N VAL A 169 -18.56 -3.13 -2.29
CA VAL A 169 -19.28 -4.09 -3.13
C VAL A 169 -18.73 -4.13 -4.56
N GLY A 170 -19.03 -5.19 -5.28
CA GLY A 170 -18.73 -5.31 -6.71
C GLY A 170 -19.84 -4.74 -7.59
N TYR A 171 -19.55 -4.58 -8.89
CA TYR A 171 -20.56 -4.14 -9.88
C TYR A 171 -21.79 -5.05 -9.98
N ASP A 172 -21.69 -6.30 -9.55
CA ASP A 172 -22.85 -7.22 -9.53
C ASP A 172 -23.92 -6.76 -8.54
N HIS A 173 -23.56 -5.98 -7.52
CA HIS A 173 -24.49 -5.38 -6.59
C HIS A 173 -25.48 -4.42 -7.28
N LEU A 174 -24.98 -3.61 -8.23
CA LEU A 174 -25.84 -2.69 -9.01
C LEU A 174 -26.94 -3.42 -9.80
N LYS A 175 -26.69 -4.64 -10.26
CA LYS A 175 -27.71 -5.43 -10.96
C LYS A 175 -28.82 -5.86 -10.02
N LYS A 176 -28.48 -6.23 -8.79
CA LYS A 176 -29.45 -6.62 -7.76
C LYS A 176 -30.32 -5.44 -7.33
N VAL A 177 -29.72 -4.26 -7.10
CA VAL A 177 -30.45 -3.04 -6.75
C VAL A 177 -31.41 -2.64 -7.87
N LYS A 178 -30.98 -2.68 -9.15
CA LYS A 178 -31.84 -2.39 -10.30
C LYS A 178 -33.01 -3.38 -10.52
N GLN A 179 -32.89 -4.61 -10.02
CA GLN A 179 -33.94 -5.60 -10.09
C GLN A 179 -34.95 -5.48 -8.94
N ALA A 180 -34.54 -4.84 -7.85
CA ALA A 180 -35.39 -4.63 -6.66
C ALA A 180 -36.14 -3.29 -6.66
N ALA A 181 -35.76 -2.35 -7.55
CA ALA A 181 -36.42 -1.07 -7.79
C ALA A 181 -37.39 -1.16 -8.95
#